data_38f82b5accc2950fb389d2cbd10228f8
#
_entry.id   38f82b5accc2950fb389d2cbd10228f8
#
_cell.length_a   1.000
_cell.length_b   1.000
_cell.length_c   1.000
_cell.angle_alpha   90.00
_cell.angle_beta   90.00
_cell.angle_gamma   90.00
#
_symmetry.space_group_name_H-M   'P 1'
#
loop_
_entity.id
_entity.type
_entity.pdbx_description
1 polymer ?
#
loop_
_entity_poly.entity_id
_entity_poly.type
_entity_poly.pdbx_seq_one_letter_code
_entity_poly.pdbx_strand_id
1 'polypeptide(L)'
;MRDVIAAPATGLDLRKHYGHHQSPAIRAGGLIFCSGMLPVDPQTGERRHGTLTSEAHVIFGNLKLLLESAGSSLDRLVQVHALIHDSIEYDVLNRVYRQYVANGPPARTVWAAQIEAGFKVELDVIAAA
;
A
#
# COMPACT_ATOMS: atom_id res chain seq x y z
N MET A 1 8.60 17.58 13.63
CA MET A 1 9.73 16.68 13.31
C MET A 1 9.21 15.43 12.64
N ARG A 2 9.92 14.90 11.71
CA ARG A 2 9.56 13.67 11.02
C ARG A 2 10.59 12.56 11.24
N ASP A 3 10.14 11.32 11.34
CA ASP A 3 11.01 10.17 11.49
C ASP A 3 10.83 9.23 10.30
N VAL A 4 11.93 8.83 9.69
CA VAL A 4 11.91 7.83 8.61
C VAL A 4 11.64 6.46 9.22
N ILE A 5 10.67 5.75 8.66
CA ILE A 5 10.39 4.35 9.02
C ILE A 5 11.00 3.48 7.92
N ALA A 6 11.96 2.65 8.31
CA ALA A 6 12.55 1.66 7.41
C ALA A 6 11.62 0.48 7.23
N ALA A 7 11.72 -0.19 6.09
CA ALA A 7 11.01 -1.44 5.89
C ALA A 7 11.55 -2.50 6.86
N PRO A 8 10.66 -3.36 7.42
CA PRO A 8 11.14 -4.49 8.22
C PRO A 8 11.89 -5.49 7.32
N ALA A 9 12.67 -6.37 7.92
CA ALA A 9 13.49 -7.33 7.16
C ALA A 9 12.68 -8.18 6.18
N THR A 10 11.42 -8.47 6.53
CA THR A 10 10.50 -9.25 5.68
C THR A 10 9.57 -8.36 4.85
N GLY A 11 9.70 -7.04 4.94
CA GLY A 11 8.81 -6.08 4.26
C GLY A 11 9.36 -5.61 2.92
N LEU A 12 8.49 -4.97 2.16
CA LEU A 12 8.84 -4.41 0.86
C LEU A 12 9.66 -3.14 1.01
N ASP A 13 10.78 -3.07 0.29
CA ASP A 13 11.60 -1.88 0.17
C ASP A 13 11.90 -1.62 -1.31
N LEU A 14 11.12 -0.73 -1.92
CA LEU A 14 11.28 -0.40 -3.34
C LEU A 14 12.57 0.36 -3.62
N ARG A 15 13.12 1.04 -2.61
CA ARG A 15 14.42 1.70 -2.75
C ARG A 15 15.52 0.65 -2.93
N LYS A 16 15.47 -0.43 -2.15
CA LYS A 16 16.43 -1.52 -2.26
C LYS A 16 16.33 -2.26 -3.58
N HIS A 17 15.11 -2.61 -4.00
CA HIS A 17 14.88 -3.43 -5.19
C HIS A 17 14.98 -2.65 -6.50
N TYR A 18 14.51 -1.41 -6.52
CA TYR A 18 14.35 -0.63 -7.75
C TYR A 18 15.01 0.74 -7.70
N GLY A 19 15.68 1.11 -6.63
CA GLY A 19 16.31 2.40 -6.49
C GLY A 19 15.33 3.57 -6.41
N HIS A 20 14.08 3.33 -6.03
CA HIS A 20 13.11 4.41 -5.84
C HIS A 20 13.62 5.38 -4.77
N HIS A 21 13.67 6.66 -5.09
CA HIS A 21 14.15 7.69 -4.17
C HIS A 21 13.03 8.09 -3.20
N GLN A 22 12.71 7.20 -2.28
CA GLN A 22 11.63 7.39 -1.30
C GLN A 22 11.90 6.55 -0.05
N SER A 23 11.37 6.99 1.09
CA SER A 23 11.31 6.17 2.28
C SER A 23 10.07 5.29 2.23
N PRO A 24 10.08 4.10 2.83
CA PRO A 24 8.87 3.28 2.92
C PRO A 24 7.72 4.00 3.62
N ALA A 25 8.01 4.71 4.70
CA ALA A 25 7.04 5.52 5.41
C ALA A 25 7.72 6.62 6.22
N ILE A 26 6.93 7.59 6.64
CA ILE A 26 7.35 8.70 7.52
C ILE A 26 6.36 8.77 8.68
N ARG A 27 6.89 8.89 9.90
CA ARG A 27 6.08 9.20 11.08
C ARG A 27 6.16 10.70 11.36
N ALA A 28 5.01 11.35 11.47
CA ALA A 28 4.94 12.76 11.83
C ALA A 28 3.56 13.08 12.41
N GLY A 29 3.52 13.86 13.49
CA GLY A 29 2.26 14.37 14.05
C GLY A 29 1.27 13.29 14.49
N GLY A 30 1.74 12.15 14.98
CA GLY A 30 0.87 11.05 15.38
C GLY A 30 0.32 10.26 14.21
N LEU A 31 0.84 10.46 13.00
CA LEU A 31 0.42 9.77 11.80
C LEU A 31 1.62 9.08 11.13
N ILE A 32 1.30 8.03 10.37
CA ILE A 32 2.28 7.33 9.53
C ILE A 32 1.83 7.50 8.08
N PHE A 33 2.72 8.07 7.27
CA PHE A 33 2.52 8.30 5.84
C PHE A 33 3.31 7.26 5.07
N CYS A 34 2.62 6.36 4.39
CA CYS A 34 3.27 5.31 3.61
C CYS A 34 3.40 5.74 2.15
N SER A 35 4.56 5.45 1.55
CA SER A 35 4.75 5.62 0.11
C SER A 35 3.85 4.69 -0.69
N GLY A 36 3.68 4.97 -1.97
CA GLY A 36 2.92 4.13 -2.87
C GLY A 36 3.39 2.68 -2.81
N MET A 37 2.46 1.77 -2.59
CA MET A 37 2.73 0.35 -2.46
C MET A 37 2.35 -0.37 -3.74
N LEU A 38 3.28 -1.15 -4.26
CA LEU A 38 3.14 -1.90 -5.49
C LEU A 38 3.05 -3.41 -5.21
N PRO A 39 2.44 -4.20 -6.13
CA PRO A 39 2.34 -5.65 -5.96
C PRO A 39 3.67 -6.33 -6.29
N VAL A 40 4.63 -6.18 -5.41
CA VAL A 40 5.99 -6.70 -5.55
C VAL A 40 6.27 -7.65 -4.39
N ASP A 41 6.90 -8.79 -4.68
CA ASP A 41 7.35 -9.71 -3.65
C ASP A 41 8.37 -8.99 -2.76
N PRO A 42 8.13 -8.92 -1.44
CA PRO A 42 8.99 -8.12 -0.57
C PRO A 42 10.40 -8.68 -0.40
N GLN A 43 10.60 -9.97 -0.58
CA GLN A 43 11.89 -10.60 -0.39
C GLN A 43 12.72 -10.62 -1.67
N THR A 44 12.11 -10.97 -2.79
CA THR A 44 12.82 -11.16 -4.07
C THR A 44 12.82 -9.91 -4.94
N GLY A 45 11.86 -8.99 -4.74
CA GLY A 45 11.68 -7.84 -5.61
C GLY A 45 10.96 -8.17 -6.91
N GLU A 46 10.46 -9.40 -7.05
CA GLU A 46 9.75 -9.82 -8.25
C GLU A 46 8.39 -9.13 -8.36
N ARG A 47 8.11 -8.57 -9.54
CA ARG A 47 6.80 -7.99 -9.84
C ARG A 47 5.75 -9.08 -9.94
N ARG A 48 4.71 -8.98 -9.12
CA ARG A 48 3.62 -9.95 -9.07
C ARG A 48 2.43 -9.49 -9.89
N HIS A 49 2.58 -9.51 -11.21
CA HIS A 49 1.49 -9.21 -12.12
C HIS A 49 0.41 -10.28 -12.04
N GLY A 50 -0.84 -9.86 -12.13
CA GLY A 50 -1.98 -10.77 -12.11
C GLY A 50 -3.28 -10.03 -12.34
N THR A 51 -4.35 -10.49 -11.72
CA THR A 51 -5.61 -9.75 -11.68
C THR A 51 -5.50 -8.61 -10.67
N LEU A 52 -6.40 -7.62 -10.74
CA LEU A 52 -6.45 -6.57 -9.73
C LEU A 52 -6.59 -7.18 -8.33
N THR A 53 -7.43 -8.20 -8.18
CA THR A 53 -7.61 -8.90 -6.90
C THR A 53 -6.29 -9.48 -6.38
N SER A 54 -5.57 -10.24 -7.20
CA SER A 54 -4.32 -10.86 -6.76
C SER A 54 -3.24 -9.84 -6.45
N GLU A 55 -3.15 -8.78 -7.25
CA GLU A 55 -2.20 -7.70 -7.00
C GLU A 55 -2.52 -6.96 -5.71
N ALA A 56 -3.80 -6.69 -5.45
CA ALA A 56 -4.24 -6.02 -4.23
C ALA A 56 -3.93 -6.85 -2.98
N HIS A 57 -4.05 -8.17 -3.04
CA HIS A 57 -3.66 -9.04 -1.92
C HIS A 57 -2.18 -8.89 -1.58
N VAL A 58 -1.31 -8.81 -2.57
CA VAL A 58 0.12 -8.59 -2.36
C VAL A 58 0.35 -7.23 -1.69
N ILE A 59 -0.30 -6.18 -2.19
CA ILE A 59 -0.19 -4.83 -1.63
C ILE A 59 -0.62 -4.80 -0.16
N PHE A 60 -1.79 -5.35 0.16
CA PHE A 60 -2.28 -5.34 1.54
C PHE A 60 -1.38 -6.15 2.47
N GLY A 61 -0.82 -7.26 1.99
CA GLY A 61 0.16 -8.03 2.76
C GLY A 61 1.40 -7.19 3.08
N ASN A 62 1.92 -6.45 2.10
CA ASN A 62 3.08 -5.57 2.28
C ASN A 62 2.76 -4.39 3.20
N LEU A 63 1.58 -3.78 3.06
CA LEU A 63 1.14 -2.70 3.96
C LEU A 63 1.01 -3.19 5.40
N LYS A 64 0.44 -4.37 5.58
CA LYS A 64 0.29 -4.96 6.92
C LYS A 64 1.64 -5.12 7.61
N LEU A 65 2.62 -5.68 6.91
CA LEU A 65 3.98 -5.85 7.45
C LEU A 65 4.60 -4.51 7.85
N LEU A 66 4.49 -3.51 6.98
CA LEU A 66 5.07 -2.20 7.24
C LEU A 66 4.40 -1.52 8.43
N LEU A 67 3.08 -1.48 8.46
CA LEU A 67 2.32 -0.82 9.55
C LEU A 67 2.55 -1.50 10.89
N GLU A 68 2.51 -2.83 10.93
CA GLU A 68 2.71 -3.58 12.17
C GLU A 68 4.14 -3.41 12.70
N SER A 69 5.12 -3.35 11.83
CA SER A 69 6.51 -3.07 12.25
C SER A 69 6.66 -1.67 12.84
N ALA A 70 5.80 -0.75 12.46
CA ALA A 70 5.80 0.62 12.97
C ALA A 70 4.88 0.81 14.18
N GLY A 71 4.26 -0.25 14.69
CA GLY A 71 3.36 -0.19 15.85
C GLY A 71 1.92 0.21 15.51
N SER A 72 1.56 0.18 14.24
CA SER A 72 0.20 0.48 13.77
C SER A 72 -0.46 -0.78 13.19
N SER A 73 -1.52 -0.61 12.40
CA SER A 73 -2.22 -1.73 11.78
C SER A 73 -3.15 -1.24 10.66
N LEU A 74 -3.68 -2.17 9.88
CA LEU A 74 -4.69 -1.85 8.86
C LEU A 74 -5.99 -1.29 9.47
N ASP A 75 -6.30 -1.65 10.71
CA ASP A 75 -7.48 -1.12 11.41
C ASP A 75 -7.32 0.36 11.80
N ARG A 76 -6.14 0.89 11.68
CA ARG A 76 -5.82 2.28 12.07
C ARG A 76 -5.65 3.18 10.85
N LEU A 77 -6.04 2.74 9.68
CA LEU A 77 -5.97 3.58 8.47
C LEU A 77 -6.89 4.79 8.60
N VAL A 78 -6.35 5.94 8.23
CA VAL A 78 -7.05 7.24 8.24
C VAL A 78 -7.47 7.61 6.83
N GLN A 79 -6.58 7.41 5.87
CA GLN A 79 -6.84 7.74 4.47
C GLN A 79 -6.15 6.74 3.54
N VAL A 80 -6.80 6.43 2.43
CA VAL A 80 -6.26 5.58 1.36
C VAL A 80 -6.44 6.30 0.03
N HIS A 81 -5.36 6.38 -0.73
CA HIS A 81 -5.40 6.74 -2.14
C HIS A 81 -5.21 5.46 -2.95
N ALA A 82 -6.17 5.14 -3.81
CA ALA A 82 -6.11 3.95 -4.64
C ALA A 82 -6.06 4.36 -6.12
N LEU A 83 -5.05 3.86 -6.81
CA LEU A 83 -4.95 3.97 -8.27
C LEU A 83 -5.34 2.63 -8.86
N ILE A 84 -6.26 2.63 -9.81
CA ILE A 84 -6.63 1.42 -10.56
C ILE A 84 -6.45 1.69 -12.06
N HIS A 85 -6.06 0.65 -12.80
CA HIS A 85 -5.73 0.83 -14.22
C HIS A 85 -6.96 1.11 -15.09
N ASP A 86 -8.15 0.73 -14.64
CA ASP A 86 -9.41 0.91 -15.37
C ASP A 86 -10.55 1.07 -14.38
N SER A 87 -11.35 2.12 -14.57
CA SER A 87 -12.49 2.43 -13.70
C SER A 87 -13.58 1.36 -13.70
N ILE A 88 -13.63 0.51 -14.73
CA ILE A 88 -14.59 -0.60 -14.79
C ILE A 88 -14.33 -1.62 -13.66
N GLU A 89 -13.13 -1.64 -13.11
CA GLU A 89 -12.75 -2.56 -12.02
C GLU A 89 -12.98 -1.98 -10.62
N TYR A 90 -13.73 -0.88 -10.50
CA TYR A 90 -14.03 -0.26 -9.22
C TYR A 90 -14.67 -1.25 -8.23
N ASP A 91 -15.63 -2.06 -8.70
CA ASP A 91 -16.29 -3.04 -7.84
C ASP A 91 -15.37 -4.19 -7.43
N VAL A 92 -14.42 -4.55 -8.28
CA VAL A 92 -13.39 -5.55 -7.96
C VAL A 92 -12.51 -5.04 -6.82
N LEU A 93 -12.07 -3.77 -6.90
CA LEU A 93 -11.32 -3.14 -5.82
C LEU A 93 -12.11 -3.18 -4.51
N ASN A 94 -13.38 -2.81 -4.55
CA ASN A 94 -14.22 -2.78 -3.34
C ASN A 94 -14.34 -4.16 -2.68
N ARG A 95 -14.46 -5.22 -3.47
CA ARG A 95 -14.58 -6.58 -2.93
C ARG A 95 -13.33 -7.01 -2.15
N VAL A 96 -12.14 -6.79 -2.73
CA VAL A 96 -10.90 -7.15 -2.04
C VAL A 96 -10.63 -6.20 -0.88
N TYR A 97 -10.91 -4.92 -1.05
CA TYR A 97 -10.71 -3.90 -0.04
C TYR A 97 -11.47 -4.21 1.25
N ARG A 98 -12.74 -4.65 1.14
CA ARG A 98 -13.57 -5.00 2.30
C ARG A 98 -13.01 -6.15 3.12
N GLN A 99 -12.19 -7.00 2.56
CA GLN A 99 -11.55 -8.10 3.28
C GLN A 99 -10.51 -7.62 4.28
N TYR A 100 -9.90 -6.46 4.01
CA TYR A 100 -8.84 -5.89 4.84
C TYR A 100 -9.30 -4.71 5.68
N VAL A 101 -10.32 -3.99 5.23
CA VAL A 101 -10.84 -2.77 5.87
C VAL A 101 -12.35 -2.91 6.04
N ALA A 102 -12.76 -3.78 6.97
CA ALA A 102 -14.18 -4.15 7.12
C ALA A 102 -14.97 -3.14 7.96
N ASN A 103 -14.39 -2.63 9.04
CA ASN A 103 -15.10 -1.81 10.02
C ASN A 103 -14.55 -0.39 10.05
N GLY A 104 -15.48 0.60 9.98
CA GLY A 104 -15.09 1.99 10.02
C GLY A 104 -14.08 2.33 8.92
N PRO A 105 -14.44 2.19 7.63
CA PRO A 105 -13.48 2.39 6.56
C PRO A 105 -12.88 3.80 6.59
N PRO A 106 -11.58 3.95 6.24
CA PRO A 106 -10.94 5.26 6.19
C PRO A 106 -11.50 6.11 5.06
N ALA A 107 -11.19 7.41 5.11
CA ALA A 107 -11.43 8.27 3.96
C ALA A 107 -10.66 7.72 2.75
N ARG A 108 -11.24 7.80 1.55
CA ARG A 108 -10.64 7.20 0.37
C ARG A 108 -10.92 8.00 -0.90
N THR A 109 -9.92 8.07 -1.77
CA THR A 109 -10.08 8.52 -3.15
C THR A 109 -9.56 7.42 -4.07
N VAL A 110 -10.29 7.17 -5.16
CA VAL A 110 -9.90 6.21 -6.20
C VAL A 110 -9.74 6.95 -7.51
N TRP A 111 -8.59 6.76 -8.17
CA TRP A 111 -8.34 7.29 -9.51
C TRP A 111 -8.09 6.16 -10.49
N ALA A 112 -8.61 6.31 -11.71
CA ALA A 112 -8.16 5.50 -12.83
C ALA A 112 -6.91 6.16 -13.41
N ALA A 113 -5.83 5.41 -13.55
CA ALA A 113 -4.55 5.93 -14.00
C ALA A 113 -3.69 4.84 -14.61
N GLN A 114 -2.73 5.27 -15.42
CA GLN A 114 -1.67 4.38 -15.85
C GLN A 114 -0.68 4.21 -14.70
N ILE A 115 -0.43 2.97 -14.31
CA ILE A 115 0.40 2.64 -13.16
C ILE A 115 1.73 2.09 -13.64
N GLU A 116 2.78 2.32 -12.84
CA GLU A 116 4.13 1.83 -13.12
C GLU A 116 4.12 0.35 -13.50
N ALA A 117 4.97 -0.01 -14.47
CA ALA A 117 5.19 -1.39 -14.92
C ALA A 117 3.91 -2.13 -15.38
N GLY A 118 2.84 -1.40 -15.69
CA GLY A 118 1.59 -2.02 -16.12
C GLY A 118 0.80 -2.70 -15.02
N PHE A 119 1.05 -2.36 -13.76
CA PHE A 119 0.25 -2.85 -12.65
C PHE A 119 -1.20 -2.37 -12.75
N LYS A 120 -2.10 -3.12 -12.15
CA LYS A 120 -3.54 -2.86 -12.17
C LYS A 120 -4.00 -2.06 -10.97
N VAL A 121 -3.21 -2.03 -9.90
CA VAL A 121 -3.55 -1.30 -8.67
C VAL A 121 -2.30 -0.84 -7.95
N GLU A 122 -2.41 0.31 -7.30
CA GLU A 122 -1.41 0.87 -6.39
C GLU A 122 -2.16 1.55 -5.26
N LEU A 123 -1.64 1.47 -4.04
CA LEU A 123 -2.21 2.14 -2.87
C LEU A 123 -1.14 2.95 -2.15
N ASP A 124 -1.48 4.15 -1.71
CA ASP A 124 -0.75 4.81 -0.64
C ASP A 124 -1.71 5.12 0.50
N VAL A 125 -1.21 5.12 1.73
CA VAL A 125 -2.07 5.22 2.90
C VAL A 125 -1.49 6.14 3.96
N ILE A 126 -2.39 6.66 4.80
CA ILE A 126 -2.05 7.33 6.05
C ILE A 126 -2.71 6.54 7.17
N ALA A 127 -1.95 6.20 8.20
CA ALA A 127 -2.44 5.47 9.36
C ALA A 127 -2.20 6.27 10.64
N ALA A 128 -3.01 6.05 11.66
CA ALA A 128 -2.71 6.54 12.99
C ALA A 128 -1.53 5.76 13.56
N ALA A 129 -0.63 6.46 14.21
CA ALA A 129 0.56 5.86 14.80
C ALA A 129 0.21 5.04 16.05
#